data_625c73bb3dfa94bbe147e13cbe03477d
#
_entry.id   625c73bb3dfa94bbe147e13cbe03477d
#
_cell.length_a   1.000
_cell.length_b   1.000
_cell.length_c   1.000
_cell.angle_alpha   90.00
_cell.angle_beta   90.00
_cell.angle_gamma   90.00
#
_symmetry.space_group_name_H-M   'P 1'
#
loop_
_entity.id
_entity.type
_entity.pdbx_description
1 polymer ?
#
loop_
_entity_poly.entity_id
_entity_poly.type
_entity_poly.pdbx_seq_one_letter_code
_entity_poly.pdbx_strand_id
1 'polypeptide(L)'
;MSGVILSDTTLRDGEQTYGIVFSNAEKLQIAQLLDEAGVTELEAGFPSSTGYEANYIDELVRRRKNGQLACRILGWHRPFEKEIEFSVKRGMDGCAASIPSSDFLIENVLRKDQRFVLRSMSDAIRFGKDHGLYMVADFQDAFNADDVFRMELIGAVKEAGADRVRLCDTVGRTDPSTVARILSRVWSQYDIDLEVHAHNDLGMAVANAIIGAQTYQEFRQSNKVAPDRKYFVSTAVNGIGERAGNCALEVVAAALELTLNIDTGIDMKQMNRLCRYVEIATGRPIPDNHPVVGDNNWRHSSGIHVDGVLKALNTYELISPEYVGRDASARQIGVSKHSGRVALKVNAERLGFNLSEEQLNELLPYVAARTVEENRYLTDIELRELFAQQSGEA
;
A
#
# COMPACT_ATOMS: atom_id res chain seq x y z
N MET A 1 19.39 -7.76 -3.76
CA MET A 1 18.13 -7.28 -3.20
C MET A 1 18.41 -6.15 -2.21
N SER A 2 17.59 -5.13 -2.20
CA SER A 2 17.79 -3.88 -1.44
C SER A 2 17.79 -4.04 0.09
N GLY A 3 17.22 -5.12 0.60
CA GLY A 3 16.96 -5.34 2.03
C GLY A 3 15.70 -4.64 2.55
N VAL A 4 14.96 -3.95 1.70
CA VAL A 4 13.61 -3.40 2.00
C VAL A 4 12.55 -4.35 1.47
N ILE A 5 11.59 -4.73 2.32
CA ILE A 5 10.56 -5.72 2.02
C ILE A 5 9.18 -5.11 2.32
N LEU A 6 8.24 -5.32 1.40
CA LEU A 6 6.85 -4.96 1.60
C LEU A 6 6.09 -6.20 2.14
N SER A 7 5.58 -6.07 3.36
CA SER A 7 4.76 -7.08 4.04
C SER A 7 3.30 -6.68 3.90
N ASP A 8 2.48 -7.52 3.30
CA ASP A 8 1.10 -7.15 3.00
C ASP A 8 0.12 -7.53 4.12
N THR A 9 -0.74 -6.61 4.49
CA THR A 9 -1.78 -6.77 5.51
C THR A 9 -3.20 -6.61 4.98
N THR A 10 -3.39 -6.64 3.66
CA THR A 10 -4.71 -6.49 3.01
C THR A 10 -5.74 -7.46 3.58
N LEU A 11 -5.35 -8.72 3.81
CA LEU A 11 -6.22 -9.79 4.27
C LEU A 11 -6.39 -9.86 5.80
N ARG A 12 -5.76 -8.96 6.54
CA ARG A 12 -5.93 -8.80 7.99
C ARG A 12 -6.41 -7.38 8.32
N ASP A 13 -5.53 -6.37 8.31
CA ASP A 13 -5.86 -4.97 8.64
C ASP A 13 -6.73 -4.33 7.54
N GLY A 14 -6.42 -4.64 6.29
CA GLY A 14 -7.22 -4.19 5.15
C GLY A 14 -8.69 -4.61 5.26
N GLU A 15 -8.96 -5.87 5.64
CA GLU A 15 -10.33 -6.37 5.84
C GLU A 15 -11.03 -5.73 7.05
N GLN A 16 -10.29 -5.13 8.00
CA GLN A 16 -10.87 -4.40 9.13
C GLN A 16 -11.42 -3.02 8.73
N THR A 17 -11.30 -2.61 7.48
CA THR A 17 -11.95 -1.40 6.98
C THR A 17 -13.46 -1.47 7.22
N TYR A 18 -14.01 -0.45 7.86
CA TYR A 18 -15.46 -0.41 8.10
C TYR A 18 -16.27 -0.64 6.81
N GLY A 19 -17.12 -1.65 6.82
CA GLY A 19 -17.99 -2.02 5.70
C GLY A 19 -17.35 -2.91 4.63
N ILE A 20 -16.15 -3.43 4.83
CA ILE A 20 -15.54 -4.46 3.98
C ILE A 20 -15.68 -5.82 4.65
N VAL A 21 -16.08 -6.82 3.86
CA VAL A 21 -16.09 -8.23 4.23
C VAL A 21 -15.76 -9.03 2.99
N PHE A 22 -14.65 -9.72 2.98
CA PHE A 22 -14.27 -10.60 1.87
C PHE A 22 -14.85 -12.01 2.04
N SER A 23 -15.28 -12.60 0.95
CA SER A 23 -15.51 -14.05 0.90
C SER A 23 -14.18 -14.81 0.91
N ASN A 24 -14.21 -16.09 1.29
CA ASN A 24 -13.00 -16.94 1.24
C ASN A 24 -12.42 -17.03 -0.18
N ALA A 25 -13.26 -17.02 -1.21
CA ALA A 25 -12.81 -17.05 -2.60
C ALA A 25 -12.04 -15.78 -2.97
N GLU A 26 -12.54 -14.61 -2.56
CA GLU A 26 -11.88 -13.32 -2.77
C GLU A 26 -10.54 -13.26 -2.01
N LYS A 27 -10.50 -13.67 -0.75
CA LYS A 27 -9.26 -13.72 0.06
C LYS A 27 -8.21 -14.60 -0.60
N LEU A 28 -8.59 -15.79 -1.07
CA LEU A 28 -7.67 -16.70 -1.76
C LEU A 28 -7.19 -16.14 -3.10
N GLN A 29 -8.03 -15.41 -3.82
CA GLN A 29 -7.65 -14.78 -5.07
C GLN A 29 -6.75 -13.56 -4.83
N ILE A 30 -7.02 -12.75 -3.80
CA ILE A 30 -6.14 -11.63 -3.41
C ILE A 30 -4.76 -12.16 -3.02
N ALA A 31 -4.69 -13.22 -2.21
CA ALA A 31 -3.42 -13.85 -1.83
C ALA A 31 -2.63 -14.34 -3.06
N GLN A 32 -3.32 -14.94 -4.04
CA GLN A 32 -2.69 -15.38 -5.28
C GLN A 32 -2.14 -14.18 -6.09
N LEU A 33 -2.91 -13.10 -6.21
CA LEU A 33 -2.49 -11.91 -6.93
C LEU A 33 -1.33 -11.18 -6.24
N LEU A 34 -1.30 -11.16 -4.90
CA LEU A 34 -0.18 -10.63 -4.12
C LEU A 34 1.11 -11.44 -4.37
N ASP A 35 1.01 -12.76 -4.36
CA ASP A 35 2.14 -13.67 -4.64
C ASP A 35 2.65 -13.48 -6.08
N GLU A 36 1.76 -13.42 -7.07
CA GLU A 36 2.08 -13.13 -8.48
C GLU A 36 2.73 -11.77 -8.66
N ALA A 37 2.35 -10.79 -7.84
CA ALA A 37 2.95 -9.45 -7.84
C ALA A 37 4.32 -9.39 -7.14
N GLY A 38 4.81 -10.49 -6.57
CA GLY A 38 6.11 -10.54 -5.92
C GLY A 38 6.10 -10.21 -4.42
N VAL A 39 4.93 -10.12 -3.79
CA VAL A 39 4.84 -9.98 -2.33
C VAL A 39 5.38 -11.26 -1.69
N THR A 40 6.38 -11.10 -0.83
CA THR A 40 7.08 -12.25 -0.22
C THR A 40 6.52 -12.67 1.12
N GLU A 41 5.62 -11.88 1.68
CA GLU A 41 4.99 -12.13 2.98
C GLU A 41 3.62 -11.46 3.07
N LEU A 42 2.63 -12.16 3.60
CA LEU A 42 1.30 -11.62 3.87
C LEU A 42 0.76 -12.06 5.23
N GLU A 43 -0.06 -11.21 5.86
CA GLU A 43 -0.86 -11.56 7.04
C GLU A 43 -2.21 -12.12 6.61
N ALA A 44 -2.46 -13.39 6.97
CA ALA A 44 -3.67 -14.11 6.57
C ALA A 44 -4.93 -13.72 7.37
N GLY A 45 -4.78 -13.10 8.54
CA GLY A 45 -5.88 -12.80 9.45
C GLY A 45 -5.66 -13.36 10.85
N PHE A 46 -6.74 -13.84 11.48
CA PHE A 46 -6.78 -14.29 12.89
C PHE A 46 -6.86 -15.81 12.98
N PRO A 47 -5.75 -16.56 13.15
CA PRO A 47 -5.76 -18.01 13.18
C PRO A 47 -6.56 -18.64 14.32
N SER A 48 -6.87 -17.86 15.38
CA SER A 48 -7.74 -18.29 16.48
C SER A 48 -9.23 -18.28 16.11
N SER A 49 -9.60 -17.75 14.94
CA SER A 49 -10.98 -17.73 14.45
C SER A 49 -11.48 -19.13 14.11
N THR A 50 -12.82 -19.27 14.04
CA THR A 50 -13.54 -20.48 13.68
C THR A 50 -14.35 -20.29 12.40
N GLY A 51 -14.92 -21.37 11.87
CA GLY A 51 -15.82 -21.30 10.72
C GLY A 51 -15.13 -20.83 9.43
N TYR A 52 -15.69 -19.83 8.78
CA TYR A 52 -15.23 -19.36 7.46
C TYR A 52 -13.77 -18.93 7.46
N GLU A 53 -13.37 -18.12 8.42
CA GLU A 53 -12.00 -17.62 8.54
C GLU A 53 -11.00 -18.74 8.74
N ALA A 54 -11.33 -19.71 9.60
CA ALA A 54 -10.51 -20.89 9.83
C ALA A 54 -10.30 -21.70 8.53
N ASN A 55 -11.38 -21.96 7.79
CA ASN A 55 -11.33 -22.72 6.54
C ASN A 55 -10.48 -22.00 5.47
N TYR A 56 -10.59 -20.67 5.39
CA TYR A 56 -9.76 -19.88 4.50
C TYR A 56 -8.27 -20.00 4.83
N ILE A 57 -7.91 -19.80 6.12
CA ILE A 57 -6.51 -19.88 6.56
C ILE A 57 -5.94 -21.27 6.32
N ASP A 58 -6.68 -22.33 6.62
CA ASP A 58 -6.25 -23.71 6.38
C ASP A 58 -6.00 -23.98 4.90
N GLU A 59 -6.87 -23.50 4.01
CA GLU A 59 -6.69 -23.59 2.56
C GLU A 59 -5.48 -22.80 2.08
N LEU A 60 -5.28 -21.58 2.59
CA LEU A 60 -4.13 -20.74 2.24
C LEU A 60 -2.81 -21.42 2.63
N VAL A 61 -2.72 -21.94 3.86
CA VAL A 61 -1.55 -22.69 4.34
C VAL A 61 -1.33 -23.97 3.51
N ARG A 62 -2.40 -24.67 3.15
CA ARG A 62 -2.32 -25.84 2.26
C ARG A 62 -1.72 -25.48 0.90
N ARG A 63 -2.16 -24.37 0.27
CA ARG A 63 -1.61 -23.87 -1.00
C ARG A 63 -0.13 -23.53 -0.86
N ARG A 64 0.26 -22.88 0.22
CA ARG A 64 1.65 -22.57 0.53
C ARG A 64 2.51 -23.83 0.63
N LYS A 65 2.06 -24.83 1.40
CA LYS A 65 2.77 -26.10 1.57
C LYS A 65 2.89 -26.91 0.29
N ASN A 66 1.93 -26.79 -0.61
CA ASN A 66 1.94 -27.46 -1.91
C ASN A 66 2.74 -26.70 -2.98
N GLY A 67 3.39 -25.57 -2.63
CA GLY A 67 4.18 -24.78 -3.56
C GLY A 67 3.35 -23.96 -4.56
N GLN A 68 2.04 -23.78 -4.31
CA GLN A 68 1.16 -22.95 -5.12
C GLN A 68 1.29 -21.45 -4.78
N LEU A 69 1.85 -21.14 -3.61
CA LEU A 69 2.21 -19.80 -3.16
C LEU A 69 3.67 -19.81 -2.70
N ALA A 70 4.43 -18.78 -3.07
CA ALA A 70 5.81 -18.59 -2.66
C ALA A 70 5.93 -17.72 -1.41
N CYS A 71 4.95 -16.83 -1.18
CA CYS A 71 4.95 -15.90 -0.06
C CYS A 71 4.80 -16.61 1.29
N ARG A 72 5.45 -16.04 2.32
CA ARG A 72 5.30 -16.47 3.72
C ARG A 72 3.91 -16.09 4.23
N ILE A 73 3.27 -16.98 4.97
CA ILE A 73 1.94 -16.76 5.55
C ILE A 73 2.07 -16.54 7.06
N LEU A 74 1.72 -15.34 7.51
CA LEU A 74 1.72 -14.96 8.93
C LEU A 74 0.30 -14.91 9.49
N GLY A 75 0.16 -15.33 10.76
CA GLY A 75 -1.04 -15.06 11.56
C GLY A 75 -0.85 -13.81 12.42
N TRP A 76 -1.95 -13.25 12.93
CA TRP A 76 -1.91 -12.17 13.90
C TRP A 76 -2.60 -12.59 15.20
N HIS A 77 -1.95 -12.33 16.35
CA HIS A 77 -2.39 -12.77 17.68
C HIS A 77 -2.13 -11.74 18.75
N ARG A 78 -2.88 -11.82 19.85
CA ARG A 78 -2.44 -11.28 21.13
C ARG A 78 -1.26 -12.11 21.67
N PRO A 79 -0.39 -11.56 22.54
CA PRO A 79 0.83 -12.22 22.98
C PRO A 79 0.57 -13.26 24.08
N PHE A 80 -0.23 -14.27 23.76
CA PHE A 80 -0.54 -15.39 24.65
C PHE A 80 -0.23 -16.69 23.94
N GLU A 81 0.47 -17.62 24.63
CA GLU A 81 0.84 -18.93 24.10
C GLU A 81 -0.36 -19.67 23.48
N LYS A 82 -1.52 -19.64 24.17
CA LYS A 82 -2.76 -20.26 23.70
C LYS A 82 -3.26 -19.72 22.36
N GLU A 83 -2.98 -18.47 22.06
CA GLU A 83 -3.35 -17.88 20.76
C GLU A 83 -2.32 -18.23 19.68
N ILE A 84 -1.03 -18.14 19.99
CA ILE A 84 0.05 -18.50 19.08
C ILE A 84 -0.02 -20.00 18.71
N GLU A 85 -0.46 -20.84 19.63
CA GLU A 85 -0.67 -22.27 19.40
C GLU A 85 -1.58 -22.57 18.19
N PHE A 86 -2.52 -21.66 17.84
CA PHE A 86 -3.32 -21.80 16.63
C PHE A 86 -2.48 -21.73 15.36
N SER A 87 -1.52 -20.79 15.26
CA SER A 87 -0.58 -20.74 14.14
C SER A 87 0.28 -22.00 14.06
N VAL A 88 0.76 -22.50 15.21
CA VAL A 88 1.49 -23.79 15.27
C VAL A 88 0.65 -24.94 14.74
N LYS A 89 -0.58 -25.10 15.25
CA LYS A 89 -1.49 -26.21 14.86
C LYS A 89 -1.88 -26.17 13.39
N ARG A 90 -2.06 -24.98 12.82
CA ARG A 90 -2.34 -24.81 11.38
C ARG A 90 -1.10 -25.01 10.52
N GLY A 91 0.09 -24.93 11.13
CA GLY A 91 1.38 -25.05 10.44
C GLY A 91 1.68 -23.84 9.55
N MET A 92 1.40 -22.67 10.06
CA MET A 92 1.76 -21.39 9.43
C MET A 92 3.28 -21.18 9.46
N ASP A 93 3.79 -20.30 8.59
CA ASP A 93 5.22 -19.97 8.56
C ASP A 93 5.65 -19.12 9.77
N GLY A 94 4.73 -18.34 10.33
CA GLY A 94 5.01 -17.46 11.46
C GLY A 94 3.77 -16.72 11.95
N CYS A 95 3.99 -15.80 12.88
CA CYS A 95 2.94 -14.89 13.33
C CYS A 95 3.47 -13.59 13.93
N ALA A 96 2.63 -12.56 13.92
CA ALA A 96 2.79 -11.34 14.69
C ALA A 96 2.09 -11.48 16.04
N ALA A 97 2.82 -11.26 17.14
CA ALA A 97 2.29 -11.14 18.47
C ALA A 97 2.17 -9.65 18.83
N SER A 98 0.96 -9.16 19.08
CA SER A 98 0.67 -7.74 19.19
C SER A 98 0.26 -7.31 20.60
N ILE A 99 0.88 -6.24 21.10
CA ILE A 99 0.59 -5.68 22.42
C ILE A 99 0.71 -4.14 22.41
N PRO A 100 -0.15 -3.42 23.18
CA PRO A 100 0.06 -2.01 23.48
C PRO A 100 1.42 -1.72 24.09
N SER A 101 2.08 -0.64 23.63
CA SER A 101 3.38 -0.23 24.14
C SER A 101 3.43 1.20 24.66
N SER A 102 2.46 2.06 24.36
CA SER A 102 2.34 3.37 25.01
C SER A 102 1.68 3.25 26.40
N ASP A 103 2.12 4.08 27.35
CA ASP A 103 1.55 4.10 28.69
C ASP A 103 0.04 4.30 28.67
N PHE A 104 -0.43 5.19 27.79
CA PHE A 104 -1.86 5.44 27.63
C PHE A 104 -2.65 4.16 27.30
N LEU A 105 -2.19 3.35 26.35
CA LEU A 105 -2.88 2.12 25.99
C LEU A 105 -2.67 1.01 27.01
N ILE A 106 -1.49 0.93 27.64
CA ILE A 106 -1.20 -0.05 28.70
C ILE A 106 -2.15 0.16 29.88
N GLU A 107 -2.29 1.39 30.35
CA GLU A 107 -3.11 1.72 31.52
C GLU A 107 -4.61 1.67 31.23
N ASN A 108 -5.05 2.24 30.09
CA ASN A 108 -6.47 2.44 29.80
C ASN A 108 -7.12 1.28 29.05
N VAL A 109 -6.36 0.56 28.22
CA VAL A 109 -6.90 -0.55 27.40
C VAL A 109 -6.56 -1.89 28.04
N LEU A 110 -5.28 -2.16 28.32
CA LEU A 110 -4.88 -3.41 28.95
C LEU A 110 -5.20 -3.45 30.44
N ARG A 111 -5.22 -2.31 31.10
CA ARG A 111 -5.33 -2.19 32.57
C ARG A 111 -4.26 -3.01 33.30
N LYS A 112 -3.03 -2.90 32.80
CA LYS A 112 -1.82 -3.57 33.28
C LYS A 112 -0.70 -2.56 33.43
N ASP A 113 0.49 -3.07 33.71
CA ASP A 113 1.74 -2.29 33.81
C ASP A 113 2.74 -2.72 32.71
N GLN A 114 3.80 -1.96 32.55
CA GLN A 114 4.89 -2.24 31.63
C GLN A 114 5.55 -3.61 31.89
N ARG A 115 5.63 -4.08 33.15
CA ARG A 115 6.19 -5.41 33.51
C ARG A 115 5.34 -6.54 32.95
N PHE A 116 4.01 -6.36 32.93
CA PHE A 116 3.12 -7.32 32.27
C PHE A 116 3.39 -7.39 30.76
N VAL A 117 3.57 -6.23 30.10
CA VAL A 117 3.86 -6.15 28.67
C VAL A 117 5.19 -6.86 28.34
N LEU A 118 6.26 -6.54 29.07
CA LEU A 118 7.58 -7.17 28.89
C LEU A 118 7.49 -8.70 29.00
N ARG A 119 6.86 -9.19 30.07
CA ARG A 119 6.75 -10.64 30.32
C ARG A 119 5.90 -11.32 29.27
N SER A 120 4.67 -10.83 29.04
CA SER A 120 3.74 -11.46 28.09
C SER A 120 4.33 -11.54 26.68
N MET A 121 5.00 -10.48 26.23
CA MET A 121 5.60 -10.46 24.91
C MET A 121 6.80 -11.41 24.82
N SER A 122 7.69 -11.37 25.81
CA SER A 122 8.86 -12.26 25.83
C SER A 122 8.47 -13.75 25.88
N ASP A 123 7.48 -14.09 26.69
CA ASP A 123 7.01 -15.48 26.80
C ASP A 123 6.35 -15.93 25.48
N ALA A 124 5.52 -15.07 24.86
CA ALA A 124 4.89 -15.34 23.57
C ALA A 124 5.93 -15.55 22.45
N ILE A 125 6.97 -14.71 22.39
CA ILE A 125 8.03 -14.85 21.40
C ILE A 125 8.80 -16.16 21.61
N ARG A 126 9.22 -16.48 22.84
CA ARG A 126 9.91 -17.75 23.14
C ARG A 126 9.06 -18.94 22.72
N PHE A 127 7.78 -18.96 23.13
CA PHE A 127 6.87 -20.03 22.77
C PHE A 127 6.81 -20.24 21.25
N GLY A 128 6.62 -19.17 20.46
CA GLY A 128 6.59 -19.27 19.01
C GLY A 128 7.91 -19.78 18.42
N LYS A 129 9.05 -19.30 18.91
CA LYS A 129 10.39 -19.72 18.48
C LYS A 129 10.65 -21.19 18.81
N ASP A 130 10.26 -21.67 19.98
CA ASP A 130 10.39 -23.06 20.42
C ASP A 130 9.59 -24.01 19.50
N HIS A 131 8.54 -23.49 18.83
CA HIS A 131 7.72 -24.24 17.86
C HIS A 131 8.11 -23.96 16.39
N GLY A 132 9.24 -23.29 16.15
CA GLY A 132 9.78 -23.04 14.81
C GLY A 132 9.09 -21.93 14.00
N LEU A 133 8.25 -21.11 14.61
CA LEU A 133 7.63 -19.98 13.93
C LEU A 133 8.61 -18.83 13.70
N TYR A 134 8.42 -18.11 12.59
CA TYR A 134 8.95 -16.76 12.42
C TYR A 134 8.12 -15.79 13.28
N MET A 135 8.75 -15.09 14.20
CA MET A 135 8.06 -14.28 15.21
C MET A 135 8.27 -12.79 14.99
N VAL A 136 7.17 -12.07 14.80
CA VAL A 136 7.11 -10.61 14.76
C VAL A 136 6.61 -10.08 16.09
N ALA A 137 7.43 -9.29 16.79
CA ALA A 137 6.99 -8.56 17.96
C ALA A 137 6.33 -7.25 17.53
N ASP A 138 5.02 -7.17 17.65
CA ASP A 138 4.18 -6.10 17.10
C ASP A 138 3.74 -5.15 18.22
N PHE A 139 4.25 -3.90 18.20
CA PHE A 139 4.06 -2.91 19.24
C PHE A 139 3.03 -1.86 18.84
N GLN A 140 1.83 -1.94 19.39
CA GLN A 140 0.78 -0.95 19.15
C GLN A 140 1.17 0.39 19.80
N ASP A 141 0.92 1.47 19.06
CA ASP A 141 1.19 2.86 19.48
C ASP A 141 2.67 3.10 19.86
N ALA A 142 3.57 2.42 19.15
CA ALA A 142 4.99 2.38 19.45
C ALA A 142 5.68 3.74 19.36
N PHE A 143 5.21 4.61 18.48
CA PHE A 143 5.78 5.95 18.29
C PHE A 143 5.43 6.92 19.43
N ASN A 144 4.38 6.61 20.21
CA ASN A 144 3.98 7.36 21.39
C ASN A 144 4.41 6.71 22.74
N ALA A 145 5.08 5.55 22.66
CA ALA A 145 5.62 4.89 23.85
C ALA A 145 6.74 5.73 24.48
N ASP A 146 6.91 5.61 25.82
CA ASP A 146 8.09 6.14 26.48
C ASP A 146 9.37 5.60 25.84
N ASP A 147 10.34 6.47 25.61
CA ASP A 147 11.57 6.14 24.91
C ASP A 147 12.42 5.07 25.62
N VAL A 148 12.43 5.10 26.96
CA VAL A 148 13.21 4.13 27.77
C VAL A 148 12.53 2.78 27.72
N PHE A 149 11.21 2.78 27.97
CA PHE A 149 10.42 1.55 27.93
C PHE A 149 10.41 0.90 26.54
N ARG A 150 10.28 1.69 25.46
CA ARG A 150 10.37 1.15 24.08
C ARG A 150 11.68 0.42 23.85
N MET A 151 12.80 1.01 24.27
CA MET A 151 14.12 0.39 24.10
C MET A 151 14.27 -0.86 24.96
N GLU A 152 13.77 -0.86 26.20
CA GLU A 152 13.74 -2.02 27.08
C GLU A 152 12.92 -3.17 26.47
N LEU A 153 11.73 -2.86 25.94
CA LEU A 153 10.84 -3.85 25.31
C LEU A 153 11.49 -4.46 24.06
N ILE A 154 12.14 -3.65 23.21
CA ILE A 154 12.88 -4.15 22.04
C ILE A 154 14.03 -5.09 22.48
N GLY A 155 14.78 -4.71 23.51
CA GLY A 155 15.85 -5.55 24.07
C GLY A 155 15.29 -6.90 24.54
N ALA A 156 14.21 -6.88 25.32
CA ALA A 156 13.59 -8.07 25.88
C ALA A 156 13.08 -9.04 24.81
N VAL A 157 12.41 -8.55 23.76
CA VAL A 157 11.92 -9.42 22.68
C VAL A 157 13.05 -9.95 21.79
N LYS A 158 14.11 -9.15 21.56
CA LYS A 158 15.31 -9.62 20.87
C LYS A 158 15.96 -10.77 21.64
N GLU A 159 16.13 -10.64 22.95
CA GLU A 159 16.66 -11.71 23.82
C GLU A 159 15.76 -12.95 23.84
N ALA A 160 14.43 -12.73 23.71
CA ALA A 160 13.47 -13.82 23.57
C ALA A 160 13.51 -14.53 22.20
N GLY A 161 14.23 -13.96 21.22
CA GLY A 161 14.44 -14.55 19.90
C GLY A 161 13.51 -14.03 18.81
N ALA A 162 12.90 -12.85 18.99
CA ALA A 162 12.10 -12.22 17.91
C ALA A 162 12.93 -12.06 16.64
N ASP A 163 12.34 -12.42 15.51
CA ASP A 163 12.98 -12.24 14.21
C ASP A 163 12.90 -10.78 13.75
N ARG A 164 11.83 -10.08 14.14
CA ARG A 164 11.55 -8.70 13.73
C ARG A 164 10.74 -7.96 14.80
N VAL A 165 10.95 -6.66 14.90
CA VAL A 165 10.10 -5.75 15.68
C VAL A 165 9.31 -4.86 14.73
N ARG A 166 7.98 -4.86 14.88
CA ARG A 166 7.07 -3.95 14.19
C ARG A 166 6.70 -2.80 15.11
N LEU A 167 6.91 -1.57 14.63
CA LEU A 167 6.52 -0.35 15.28
C LEU A 167 5.27 0.21 14.60
N CYS A 168 4.13 0.23 15.33
CA CYS A 168 2.87 0.69 14.78
C CYS A 168 2.60 2.16 15.14
N ASP A 169 2.28 2.95 14.13
CA ASP A 169 1.65 4.26 14.26
C ASP A 169 0.13 4.06 14.32
N THR A 170 -0.32 3.49 15.44
CA THR A 170 -1.69 2.99 15.61
C THR A 170 -2.76 4.05 15.38
N VAL A 171 -2.49 5.32 15.65
CA VAL A 171 -3.45 6.43 15.48
C VAL A 171 -3.12 7.34 14.30
N GLY A 172 -2.11 6.99 13.49
CA GLY A 172 -1.78 7.68 12.23
C GLY A 172 -1.30 9.12 12.41
N ARG A 173 -0.62 9.44 13.53
CA ARG A 173 -0.20 10.82 13.86
C ARG A 173 1.31 11.06 13.77
N THR A 174 2.08 10.03 13.49
CA THR A 174 3.54 10.11 13.46
C THR A 174 4.02 10.78 12.18
N ASP A 175 4.95 11.69 12.31
CA ASP A 175 5.62 12.37 11.19
C ASP A 175 6.92 11.64 10.78
N PRO A 176 7.41 11.88 9.53
CA PRO A 176 8.61 11.22 9.03
C PRO A 176 9.88 11.47 9.87
N SER A 177 10.03 12.65 10.46
CA SER A 177 11.22 12.96 11.27
C SER A 177 11.26 12.15 12.56
N THR A 178 10.10 11.93 13.16
CA THR A 178 9.93 11.05 14.32
C THR A 178 10.24 9.60 13.99
N VAL A 179 9.77 9.10 12.83
CA VAL A 179 10.11 7.75 12.34
C VAL A 179 11.63 7.60 12.20
N ALA A 180 12.29 8.50 11.45
CA ALA A 180 13.74 8.45 11.24
C ALA A 180 14.51 8.47 12.58
N ARG A 181 14.13 9.34 13.52
CA ARG A 181 14.76 9.47 14.83
C ARG A 181 14.63 8.17 15.64
N ILE A 182 13.45 7.55 15.68
CA ILE A 182 13.21 6.34 16.46
C ILE A 182 13.93 5.14 15.84
N LEU A 183 13.84 4.93 14.52
CA LEU A 183 14.55 3.85 13.84
C LEU A 183 16.08 3.99 14.01
N SER A 184 16.63 5.21 13.85
CA SER A 184 18.05 5.50 14.07
C SER A 184 18.48 5.13 15.49
N ARG A 185 17.66 5.45 16.49
CA ARG A 185 17.95 5.12 17.88
C ARG A 185 17.97 3.60 18.11
N VAL A 186 16.97 2.89 17.55
CA VAL A 186 16.91 1.42 17.68
C VAL A 186 18.11 0.77 17.02
N TRP A 187 18.43 1.08 15.78
CA TRP A 187 19.57 0.47 15.07
C TRP A 187 20.95 0.89 15.63
N SER A 188 21.02 2.01 16.35
CA SER A 188 22.24 2.37 17.06
C SER A 188 22.53 1.48 18.28
N GLN A 189 21.50 0.79 18.81
CA GLN A 189 21.59 -0.03 20.01
C GLN A 189 21.36 -1.52 19.77
N TYR A 190 20.50 -1.85 18.81
CA TYR A 190 20.07 -3.23 18.53
C TYR A 190 20.23 -3.60 17.08
N ASP A 191 20.90 -4.71 16.81
CA ASP A 191 20.94 -5.34 15.49
C ASP A 191 19.73 -6.28 15.35
N ILE A 192 18.63 -5.77 14.80
CA ILE A 192 17.37 -6.48 14.61
C ILE A 192 16.63 -5.94 13.37
N ASP A 193 15.84 -6.79 12.72
CA ASP A 193 14.95 -6.37 11.65
C ASP A 193 13.85 -5.48 12.21
N LEU A 194 13.58 -4.36 11.52
CA LEU A 194 12.51 -3.44 11.89
C LEU A 194 11.44 -3.36 10.81
N GLU A 195 10.22 -3.13 11.28
CA GLU A 195 9.06 -2.88 10.43
C GLU A 195 8.32 -1.64 10.92
N VAL A 196 7.85 -0.83 9.97
CA VAL A 196 6.92 0.27 10.24
C VAL A 196 5.55 -0.10 9.70
N HIS A 197 4.55 -0.06 10.59
CA HIS A 197 3.14 -0.17 10.25
C HIS A 197 2.47 1.17 10.50
N ALA A 198 2.24 1.93 9.43
CA ALA A 198 1.73 3.29 9.51
C ALA A 198 0.30 3.38 9.00
N HIS A 199 -0.60 3.96 9.82
CA HIS A 199 -1.93 4.38 9.39
C HIS A 199 -1.90 5.76 8.71
N ASN A 200 -2.90 6.05 7.89
CA ASN A 200 -2.90 7.18 6.95
C ASN A 200 -3.82 8.34 7.39
N ASP A 201 -4.13 8.45 8.67
CA ASP A 201 -5.08 9.45 9.20
C ASP A 201 -4.70 10.90 8.86
N LEU A 202 -3.40 11.19 8.78
CA LEU A 202 -2.88 12.50 8.38
C LEU A 202 -2.22 12.48 6.99
N GLY A 203 -2.43 11.42 6.19
CA GLY A 203 -1.88 11.31 4.84
C GLY A 203 -0.37 11.03 4.79
N MET A 204 0.25 10.59 5.89
CA MET A 204 1.71 10.44 6.00
C MET A 204 2.21 8.98 5.94
N ALA A 205 1.33 7.99 5.80
CA ALA A 205 1.73 6.58 5.86
C ALA A 205 2.84 6.22 4.85
N VAL A 206 2.70 6.64 3.60
CA VAL A 206 3.71 6.41 2.55
C VAL A 206 5.00 7.19 2.85
N ALA A 207 4.90 8.44 3.30
CA ALA A 207 6.07 9.25 3.64
C ALA A 207 6.86 8.64 4.81
N ASN A 208 6.15 8.10 5.82
CA ASN A 208 6.73 7.39 6.96
C ASN A 208 7.45 6.10 6.51
N ALA A 209 6.90 5.37 5.56
CA ALA A 209 7.53 4.19 4.99
C ALA A 209 8.82 4.54 4.22
N ILE A 210 8.79 5.58 3.38
CA ILE A 210 9.92 6.04 2.57
C ILE A 210 11.07 6.51 3.46
N ILE A 211 10.80 7.35 4.47
CA ILE A 211 11.86 7.83 5.36
C ILE A 211 12.47 6.70 6.17
N GLY A 212 11.68 5.68 6.55
CA GLY A 212 12.20 4.49 7.21
C GLY A 212 13.16 3.71 6.31
N ALA A 213 12.82 3.54 5.03
CA ALA A 213 13.69 2.89 4.04
C ALA A 213 14.98 3.69 3.79
N GLN A 214 14.89 5.01 3.71
CA GLN A 214 16.06 5.89 3.58
C GLN A 214 16.97 5.78 4.81
N THR A 215 16.41 5.84 6.01
CA THR A 215 17.17 5.69 7.27
C THR A 215 17.85 4.33 7.33
N TYR A 216 17.17 3.26 6.91
CA TYR A 216 17.77 1.92 6.82
C TYR A 216 18.97 1.89 5.86
N GLN A 217 18.85 2.49 4.66
CA GLN A 217 19.95 2.56 3.69
C GLN A 217 21.17 3.29 4.26
N GLU A 218 20.96 4.43 4.94
CA GLU A 218 22.03 5.21 5.58
C GLU A 218 22.76 4.39 6.65
N PHE A 219 22.01 3.65 7.48
CA PHE A 219 22.60 2.77 8.50
C PHE A 219 23.34 1.59 7.89
N ARG A 220 22.82 1.00 6.82
CA ARG A 220 23.46 -0.09 6.11
C ARG A 220 24.76 0.36 5.42
N GLN A 221 24.76 1.51 4.76
CA GLN A 221 25.96 2.08 4.11
C GLN A 221 27.05 2.44 5.12
N SER A 222 26.68 2.84 6.33
CA SER A 222 27.62 3.13 7.42
C SER A 222 28.02 1.89 8.23
N ASN A 223 27.67 0.68 7.81
CA ASN A 223 27.94 -0.59 8.49
C ASN A 223 27.44 -0.64 9.95
N LYS A 224 26.38 0.11 10.26
CA LYS A 224 25.75 0.12 11.60
C LYS A 224 24.64 -0.92 11.74
N VAL A 225 24.23 -1.53 10.64
CA VAL A 225 23.26 -2.63 10.58
C VAL A 225 23.93 -3.75 9.80
N ALA A 226 23.80 -4.99 10.30
CA ALA A 226 24.39 -6.16 9.66
C ALA A 226 23.85 -6.35 8.23
N PRO A 227 24.65 -6.89 7.30
CA PRO A 227 24.25 -7.02 5.88
C PRO A 227 22.99 -7.86 5.63
N ASP A 228 22.68 -8.78 6.53
CA ASP A 228 21.50 -9.66 6.48
C ASP A 228 20.25 -9.06 7.10
N ARG A 229 20.38 -7.93 7.82
CA ARG A 229 19.22 -7.20 8.38
C ARG A 229 18.36 -6.61 7.28
N LYS A 230 17.08 -6.48 7.60
CA LYS A 230 16.05 -6.00 6.68
C LYS A 230 15.20 -4.92 7.32
N TYR A 231 14.65 -4.07 6.48
CA TYR A 231 13.61 -3.13 6.84
C TYR A 231 12.31 -3.56 6.16
N PHE A 232 11.25 -3.66 6.92
CA PHE A 232 9.92 -4.04 6.43
C PHE A 232 8.96 -2.85 6.49
N VAL A 233 8.05 -2.82 5.56
CA VAL A 233 6.93 -1.87 5.52
C VAL A 233 5.64 -2.68 5.47
N SER A 234 4.76 -2.48 6.46
CA SER A 234 3.39 -2.99 6.37
C SER A 234 2.62 -2.20 5.33
N THR A 235 1.98 -2.90 4.41
CA THR A 235 1.21 -2.31 3.31
C THR A 235 -0.18 -2.92 3.21
N ALA A 236 -1.08 -2.23 2.51
CA ALA A 236 -2.33 -2.81 2.05
C ALA A 236 -2.63 -2.32 0.63
N VAL A 237 -3.20 -3.18 -0.21
CA VAL A 237 -3.62 -2.80 -1.57
C VAL A 237 -4.65 -1.68 -1.52
N ASN A 238 -4.50 -0.68 -2.37
CA ASN A 238 -5.33 0.54 -2.39
C ASN A 238 -5.34 1.32 -1.05
N GLY A 239 -4.40 1.02 -0.15
CA GLY A 239 -4.33 1.63 1.17
C GLY A 239 -5.52 1.34 2.08
N ILE A 240 -6.29 0.27 1.84
CA ILE A 240 -7.42 -0.09 2.71
C ILE A 240 -6.93 -0.43 4.13
N GLY A 241 -7.79 -0.24 5.14
CA GLY A 241 -7.50 -0.49 6.55
C GLY A 241 -8.40 0.30 7.48
N GLU A 242 -8.16 0.17 8.76
CA GLU A 242 -8.88 0.92 9.79
C GLU A 242 -8.83 2.44 9.54
N ARG A 243 -9.95 3.14 9.77
CA ARG A 243 -10.12 4.61 9.66
C ARG A 243 -9.77 5.14 8.27
N ALA A 244 -8.64 5.88 8.12
CA ALA A 244 -8.19 6.43 6.85
C ALA A 244 -7.29 5.45 6.05
N GLY A 245 -7.11 4.22 6.56
CA GLY A 245 -6.37 3.17 5.90
C GLY A 245 -4.89 3.10 6.26
N ASN A 246 -4.17 2.31 5.48
CA ASN A 246 -2.76 1.96 5.65
C ASN A 246 -1.86 2.59 4.57
N CYS A 247 -0.58 2.28 4.63
CA CYS A 247 0.35 2.56 3.55
C CYS A 247 -0.05 1.77 2.29
N ALA A 248 -0.38 2.44 1.20
CA ALA A 248 -0.81 1.81 -0.05
C ALA A 248 0.37 1.09 -0.72
N LEU A 249 0.21 -0.22 -0.99
CA LEU A 249 1.24 -1.09 -1.56
C LEU A 249 1.77 -0.54 -2.90
N GLU A 250 0.88 -0.23 -3.83
CA GLU A 250 1.21 0.27 -5.17
C GLU A 250 1.94 1.61 -5.13
N VAL A 251 1.57 2.46 -4.17
CA VAL A 251 2.16 3.80 -4.04
C VAL A 251 3.55 3.73 -3.44
N VAL A 252 3.73 2.98 -2.35
CA VAL A 252 5.04 2.87 -1.70
C VAL A 252 6.04 2.08 -2.56
N ALA A 253 5.60 1.04 -3.27
CA ALA A 253 6.45 0.28 -4.18
C ALA A 253 7.01 1.19 -5.28
N ALA A 254 6.14 1.94 -5.98
CA ALA A 254 6.56 2.90 -7.00
C ALA A 254 7.46 3.99 -6.43
N ALA A 255 7.11 4.55 -5.26
CA ALA A 255 7.89 5.61 -4.65
C ALA A 255 9.31 5.16 -4.27
N LEU A 256 9.46 3.99 -3.66
CA LEU A 256 10.77 3.43 -3.30
C LEU A 256 11.65 3.17 -4.53
N GLU A 257 11.06 2.63 -5.59
CA GLU A 257 11.77 2.39 -6.85
C GLU A 257 12.22 3.70 -7.51
N LEU A 258 11.27 4.62 -7.73
CA LEU A 258 11.50 5.81 -8.55
C LEU A 258 12.28 6.92 -7.84
N THR A 259 12.22 7.00 -6.50
CA THR A 259 12.90 8.08 -5.75
C THR A 259 14.18 7.66 -5.07
N LEU A 260 14.27 6.40 -4.63
CA LEU A 260 15.41 5.88 -3.87
C LEU A 260 16.17 4.76 -4.60
N ASN A 261 15.75 4.36 -5.80
CA ASN A 261 16.27 3.21 -6.55
C ASN A 261 16.28 1.92 -5.70
N ILE A 262 15.27 1.73 -4.88
CA ILE A 262 15.08 0.54 -4.05
C ILE A 262 14.21 -0.46 -4.81
N ASP A 263 14.82 -1.55 -5.27
CA ASP A 263 14.09 -2.71 -5.78
C ASP A 263 13.51 -3.50 -4.59
N THR A 264 12.19 -3.50 -4.47
CA THR A 264 11.43 -4.25 -3.45
C THR A 264 11.04 -5.65 -3.90
N GLY A 265 11.30 -6.00 -5.17
CA GLY A 265 10.88 -7.25 -5.79
C GLY A 265 9.42 -7.25 -6.26
N ILE A 266 8.72 -6.14 -6.16
CA ILE A 266 7.34 -6.02 -6.63
C ILE A 266 7.31 -5.83 -8.15
N ASP A 267 6.56 -6.68 -8.84
CA ASP A 267 6.26 -6.49 -10.26
C ASP A 267 5.15 -5.45 -10.44
N MET A 268 5.55 -4.21 -10.72
CA MET A 268 4.61 -3.12 -10.90
C MET A 268 3.60 -3.36 -12.04
N LYS A 269 3.90 -4.21 -13.02
CA LYS A 269 2.96 -4.55 -14.10
C LYS A 269 1.73 -5.33 -13.62
N GLN A 270 1.78 -5.92 -12.44
CA GLN A 270 0.62 -6.61 -11.83
C GLN A 270 -0.28 -5.64 -11.04
N MET A 271 0.19 -4.43 -10.73
CA MET A 271 -0.50 -3.55 -9.79
C MET A 271 -1.90 -3.15 -10.25
N ASN A 272 -2.08 -2.80 -11.53
CA ASN A 272 -3.44 -2.45 -12.00
C ASN A 272 -4.42 -3.62 -11.83
N ARG A 273 -4.01 -4.85 -12.17
CA ARG A 273 -4.85 -6.05 -12.03
C ARG A 273 -5.19 -6.32 -10.56
N LEU A 274 -4.21 -6.25 -9.67
CA LEU A 274 -4.39 -6.47 -8.24
C LEU A 274 -5.30 -5.39 -7.61
N CYS A 275 -5.01 -4.11 -7.87
CA CYS A 275 -5.77 -3.00 -7.33
C CYS A 275 -7.23 -3.00 -7.81
N ARG A 276 -7.48 -3.30 -9.09
CA ARG A 276 -8.84 -3.42 -9.64
C ARG A 276 -9.59 -4.62 -9.08
N TYR A 277 -8.91 -5.73 -8.83
CA TYR A 277 -9.55 -6.87 -8.17
C TYR A 277 -10.01 -6.51 -6.75
N VAL A 278 -9.14 -5.85 -5.96
CA VAL A 278 -9.50 -5.40 -4.60
C VAL A 278 -10.60 -4.34 -4.63
N GLU A 279 -10.61 -3.43 -5.61
CA GLU A 279 -11.70 -2.48 -5.84
C GLU A 279 -13.05 -3.21 -5.99
N ILE A 280 -13.08 -4.24 -6.84
CA ILE A 280 -14.31 -5.04 -7.08
C ILE A 280 -14.70 -5.80 -5.82
N ALA A 281 -13.77 -6.46 -5.15
CA ALA A 281 -14.02 -7.26 -3.96
C ALA A 281 -14.50 -6.42 -2.76
N THR A 282 -14.03 -5.18 -2.65
CA THR A 282 -14.46 -4.24 -1.60
C THR A 282 -15.73 -3.48 -1.95
N GLY A 283 -16.11 -3.42 -3.23
CA GLY A 283 -17.16 -2.53 -3.72
C GLY A 283 -16.82 -1.03 -3.58
N ARG A 284 -15.55 -0.69 -3.36
CA ARG A 284 -15.07 0.68 -3.20
C ARG A 284 -14.25 1.09 -4.41
N PRO A 285 -14.75 2.05 -5.23
CA PRO A 285 -14.02 2.49 -6.40
C PRO A 285 -12.69 3.16 -6.01
N ILE A 286 -11.65 2.85 -6.78
CA ILE A 286 -10.39 3.58 -6.68
C ILE A 286 -10.65 5.01 -7.15
N PRO A 287 -10.35 6.04 -6.32
CA PRO A 287 -10.50 7.42 -6.75
C PRO A 287 -9.71 7.70 -8.03
N ASP A 288 -10.30 8.44 -8.97
CA ASP A 288 -9.63 8.77 -10.24
C ASP A 288 -8.25 9.44 -10.04
N ASN A 289 -8.09 10.20 -8.95
CA ASN A 289 -6.84 10.86 -8.57
C ASN A 289 -5.96 10.02 -7.63
N HIS A 290 -6.27 8.74 -7.44
CA HIS A 290 -5.40 7.87 -6.62
C HIS A 290 -4.01 7.79 -7.25
N PRO A 291 -2.94 7.98 -6.46
CA PRO A 291 -1.59 7.88 -7.01
C PRO A 291 -1.34 6.52 -7.68
N VAL A 292 -0.54 6.52 -8.74
CA VAL A 292 -0.03 5.33 -9.44
C VAL A 292 -1.08 4.59 -10.27
N VAL A 293 -2.26 4.24 -9.74
CA VAL A 293 -3.25 3.38 -10.44
C VAL A 293 -4.56 4.09 -10.79
N GLY A 294 -4.80 5.30 -10.28
CA GLY A 294 -5.98 6.09 -10.61
C GLY A 294 -5.96 6.56 -12.07
N ASP A 295 -7.13 6.71 -12.66
CA ASP A 295 -7.26 7.00 -14.10
C ASP A 295 -6.69 8.39 -14.48
N ASN A 296 -6.77 9.37 -13.57
CA ASN A 296 -6.28 10.73 -13.85
C ASN A 296 -4.75 10.85 -13.94
N ASN A 297 -3.99 9.80 -13.59
CA ASN A 297 -2.53 9.80 -13.78
C ASN A 297 -2.13 9.99 -15.26
N TRP A 298 -3.03 9.65 -16.21
CA TRP A 298 -2.79 9.73 -17.66
C TRP A 298 -3.86 10.53 -18.42
N ARG A 299 -4.66 11.34 -17.71
CA ARG A 299 -5.69 12.19 -18.29
C ARG A 299 -5.27 13.65 -18.21
N HIS A 300 -5.21 14.31 -19.34
CA HIS A 300 -4.79 15.71 -19.45
C HIS A 300 -5.88 16.56 -20.09
N SER A 301 -6.05 17.80 -19.61
CA SER A 301 -7.05 18.74 -20.14
C SER A 301 -6.56 20.17 -20.27
N SER A 302 -5.56 20.56 -19.46
CA SER A 302 -4.95 21.90 -19.54
C SER A 302 -4.15 22.01 -20.83
N GLY A 303 -4.31 23.11 -21.57
CA GLY A 303 -3.63 23.32 -22.85
C GLY A 303 -2.10 23.18 -22.77
N ILE A 304 -1.47 23.64 -21.69
CA ILE A 304 -0.02 23.50 -21.48
C ILE A 304 0.37 22.03 -21.30
N HIS A 305 -0.37 21.28 -20.50
CA HIS A 305 -0.12 19.84 -20.28
C HIS A 305 -0.32 19.04 -21.56
N VAL A 306 -1.41 19.31 -22.29
CA VAL A 306 -1.72 18.63 -23.56
C VAL A 306 -0.61 18.88 -24.59
N ASP A 307 -0.21 20.12 -24.79
CA ASP A 307 0.89 20.45 -25.71
C ASP A 307 2.22 19.79 -25.28
N GLY A 308 2.49 19.74 -23.99
CA GLY A 308 3.69 19.10 -23.44
C GLY A 308 3.72 17.60 -23.68
N VAL A 309 2.66 16.84 -23.29
CA VAL A 309 2.62 15.39 -23.47
C VAL A 309 2.59 14.96 -24.93
N LEU A 310 2.03 15.76 -25.83
CA LEU A 310 2.07 15.50 -27.26
C LEU A 310 3.46 15.65 -27.88
N LYS A 311 4.30 16.51 -27.29
CA LYS A 311 5.71 16.68 -27.69
C LYS A 311 6.62 15.63 -27.06
N ALA A 312 6.42 15.35 -25.77
CA ALA A 312 7.17 14.35 -25.04
C ALA A 312 6.35 13.88 -23.82
N LEU A 313 5.98 12.61 -23.78
CA LEU A 313 5.10 12.03 -22.74
C LEU A 313 5.60 12.30 -21.32
N ASN A 314 6.90 12.13 -21.09
CA ASN A 314 7.53 12.34 -19.78
C ASN A 314 7.57 13.80 -19.29
N THR A 315 7.01 14.75 -20.06
CA THR A 315 6.90 16.16 -19.63
C THR A 315 5.94 16.30 -18.43
N TYR A 316 4.85 15.53 -18.43
CA TYR A 316 3.81 15.58 -17.38
C TYR A 316 3.33 14.21 -16.93
N GLU A 317 3.98 13.12 -17.35
CA GLU A 317 3.74 11.76 -16.85
C GLU A 317 4.98 11.27 -16.10
N LEU A 318 4.83 10.98 -14.81
CA LEU A 318 5.88 10.38 -14.00
C LEU A 318 6.14 8.93 -14.42
N ILE A 319 5.06 8.19 -14.69
CA ILE A 319 5.05 6.77 -15.07
C ILE A 319 4.14 6.57 -16.28
N SER A 320 4.50 5.64 -17.14
CA SER A 320 3.61 5.24 -18.23
C SER A 320 2.49 4.31 -17.75
N PRO A 321 1.35 4.21 -18.46
CA PRO A 321 0.32 3.22 -18.14
C PRO A 321 0.87 1.79 -18.11
N GLU A 322 1.78 1.46 -19.02
CA GLU A 322 2.40 0.15 -19.14
C GLU A 322 3.25 -0.22 -17.91
N TYR A 323 3.75 0.77 -17.18
CA TYR A 323 4.50 0.56 -15.92
C TYR A 323 3.67 -0.20 -14.88
N VAL A 324 2.36 0.07 -14.83
CA VAL A 324 1.42 -0.60 -13.92
C VAL A 324 0.57 -1.68 -14.60
N GLY A 325 0.91 -2.07 -15.83
CA GLY A 325 0.20 -3.10 -16.59
C GLY A 325 -1.09 -2.64 -17.24
N ARG A 326 -1.22 -1.33 -17.52
CA ARG A 326 -2.33 -0.78 -18.31
C ARG A 326 -1.92 -0.62 -19.77
N ASP A 327 -2.91 -0.58 -20.63
CA ASP A 327 -2.74 -0.28 -22.04
C ASP A 327 -2.52 1.23 -22.28
N ALA A 328 -1.82 1.56 -23.37
CA ALA A 328 -1.57 2.94 -23.78
C ALA A 328 -2.85 3.78 -24.00
N SER A 329 -3.99 3.13 -24.26
CA SER A 329 -5.31 3.78 -24.38
C SER A 329 -5.82 4.41 -23.09
N ALA A 330 -5.17 4.15 -21.95
CA ALA A 330 -5.44 4.85 -20.69
C ALA A 330 -5.16 6.36 -20.80
N ARG A 331 -4.27 6.78 -21.73
CA ARG A 331 -4.01 8.19 -22.02
C ARG A 331 -5.21 8.83 -22.71
N GLN A 332 -5.73 9.88 -22.09
CA GLN A 332 -6.87 10.61 -22.61
C GLN A 332 -6.62 12.12 -22.55
N ILE A 333 -7.05 12.81 -23.61
CA ILE A 333 -7.07 14.27 -23.66
C ILE A 333 -8.53 14.71 -23.52
N GLY A 334 -8.86 15.25 -22.35
CA GLY A 334 -10.19 15.75 -22.06
C GLY A 334 -10.44 17.10 -22.74
N VAL A 335 -11.69 17.34 -23.12
CA VAL A 335 -12.13 18.61 -23.70
C VAL A 335 -13.04 19.32 -22.70
N SER A 336 -12.59 20.54 -22.27
CA SER A 336 -13.30 21.37 -21.30
C SER A 336 -13.12 22.85 -21.61
N LYS A 337 -13.67 23.72 -20.75
CA LYS A 337 -13.52 25.19 -20.86
C LYS A 337 -12.07 25.70 -20.87
N HIS A 338 -11.13 24.90 -20.39
CA HIS A 338 -9.70 25.23 -20.35
C HIS A 338 -8.90 24.59 -21.52
N SER A 339 -9.58 23.87 -22.38
CA SER A 339 -8.93 23.22 -23.53
C SER A 339 -8.61 24.23 -24.61
N GLY A 340 -7.41 24.11 -25.15
CA GLY A 340 -7.01 24.88 -26.32
C GLY A 340 -7.30 24.14 -27.63
N ARG A 341 -7.03 24.80 -28.73
CA ARG A 341 -7.18 24.29 -30.11
C ARG A 341 -6.51 22.93 -30.33
N VAL A 342 -5.34 22.71 -29.72
CA VAL A 342 -4.59 21.45 -29.85
C VAL A 342 -5.38 20.27 -29.27
N ALA A 343 -6.03 20.45 -28.11
CA ALA A 343 -6.87 19.39 -27.53
C ALA A 343 -8.07 19.04 -28.41
N LEU A 344 -8.72 20.04 -29.02
CA LEU A 344 -9.82 19.81 -29.97
C LEU A 344 -9.32 19.07 -31.22
N LYS A 345 -8.18 19.49 -31.78
CA LYS A 345 -7.58 18.86 -32.97
C LYS A 345 -7.30 17.37 -32.74
N VAL A 346 -6.61 17.05 -31.64
CA VAL A 346 -6.28 15.63 -31.31
C VAL A 346 -7.54 14.79 -31.11
N ASN A 347 -8.57 15.35 -30.47
CA ASN A 347 -9.84 14.61 -30.32
C ASN A 347 -10.60 14.48 -31.64
N ALA A 348 -10.59 15.51 -32.52
CA ALA A 348 -11.18 15.42 -33.84
C ALA A 348 -10.51 14.32 -34.68
N GLU A 349 -9.17 14.34 -34.78
CA GLU A 349 -8.40 13.31 -35.44
C GLU A 349 -8.66 11.89 -34.92
N ARG A 350 -8.67 11.74 -33.58
CA ARG A 350 -8.98 10.46 -32.90
C ARG A 350 -10.39 9.95 -33.25
N LEU A 351 -11.33 10.85 -33.40
CA LEU A 351 -12.73 10.54 -33.74
C LEU A 351 -12.99 10.45 -35.22
N GLY A 352 -11.98 10.66 -36.09
CA GLY A 352 -12.05 10.49 -37.55
C GLY A 352 -12.40 11.76 -38.31
N PHE A 353 -12.33 12.95 -37.69
CA PHE A 353 -12.62 14.23 -38.31
C PHE A 353 -11.35 15.02 -38.62
N ASN A 354 -11.32 15.70 -39.78
CA ASN A 354 -10.24 16.58 -40.15
C ASN A 354 -10.77 18.02 -40.24
N LEU A 355 -10.59 18.80 -39.19
CA LEU A 355 -11.07 20.18 -39.06
C LEU A 355 -9.93 21.19 -39.29
N SER A 356 -10.22 22.29 -40.00
CA SER A 356 -9.28 23.38 -40.18
C SER A 356 -9.04 24.15 -38.86
N GLU A 357 -7.96 24.92 -38.80
CA GLU A 357 -7.68 25.77 -37.61
C GLU A 357 -8.78 26.79 -37.35
N GLU A 358 -9.44 27.29 -38.38
CA GLU A 358 -10.56 28.22 -38.30
C GLU A 358 -11.77 27.53 -37.65
N GLN A 359 -12.13 26.35 -38.17
CA GLN A 359 -13.20 25.52 -37.62
C GLN A 359 -12.97 25.17 -36.13
N LEU A 360 -11.74 24.80 -35.78
CA LEU A 360 -11.37 24.52 -34.37
C LEU A 360 -11.47 25.76 -33.49
N ASN A 361 -11.07 26.94 -33.98
CA ASN A 361 -11.18 28.19 -33.25
C ASN A 361 -12.65 28.60 -33.00
N GLU A 362 -13.54 28.39 -33.97
CA GLU A 362 -14.97 28.65 -33.82
C GLU A 362 -15.63 27.74 -32.76
N LEU A 363 -15.13 26.50 -32.60
CA LEU A 363 -15.64 25.55 -31.61
C LEU A 363 -15.26 25.89 -30.17
N LEU A 364 -14.13 26.57 -29.93
CA LEU A 364 -13.63 26.85 -28.58
C LEU A 364 -14.65 27.54 -27.67
N PRO A 365 -15.30 28.67 -28.08
CA PRO A 365 -16.30 29.33 -27.23
C PRO A 365 -17.50 28.43 -26.94
N TYR A 366 -17.95 27.64 -27.92
CA TYR A 366 -19.07 26.73 -27.77
C TYR A 366 -18.73 25.60 -26.79
N VAL A 367 -17.57 24.99 -26.92
CA VAL A 367 -17.09 23.95 -25.99
C VAL A 367 -16.97 24.50 -24.58
N ALA A 368 -16.41 25.72 -24.44
CA ALA A 368 -16.29 26.35 -23.12
C ALA A 368 -17.68 26.57 -22.48
N ALA A 369 -18.64 27.12 -23.22
CA ALA A 369 -20.02 27.32 -22.73
C ALA A 369 -20.68 26.00 -22.37
N ARG A 370 -20.63 25.00 -23.25
CA ARG A 370 -21.28 23.71 -23.06
C ARG A 370 -20.74 22.95 -21.85
N THR A 371 -19.41 22.94 -21.64
CA THR A 371 -18.80 22.27 -20.48
C THR A 371 -19.12 22.98 -19.16
N VAL A 372 -19.34 24.29 -19.16
CA VAL A 372 -19.82 25.03 -17.98
C VAL A 372 -21.28 24.71 -17.68
N GLU A 373 -22.14 24.68 -18.71
CA GLU A 373 -23.58 24.37 -18.59
C GLU A 373 -23.77 22.95 -18.03
N GLU A 374 -23.06 21.98 -18.60
CA GLU A 374 -23.14 20.57 -18.21
C GLU A 374 -22.36 20.26 -16.92
N ASN A 375 -21.51 21.17 -16.44
CA ASN A 375 -20.62 21.00 -15.30
C ASN A 375 -19.74 19.74 -15.39
N ARG A 376 -19.30 19.37 -16.60
CA ARG A 376 -18.46 18.20 -16.89
C ARG A 376 -17.71 18.38 -18.23
N TYR A 377 -16.81 17.44 -18.51
CA TYR A 377 -16.18 17.29 -19.81
C TYR A 377 -17.19 16.80 -20.86
N LEU A 378 -16.96 17.17 -22.10
CA LEU A 378 -17.74 16.61 -23.21
C LEU A 378 -17.36 15.15 -23.47
N THR A 379 -18.38 14.35 -23.70
CA THR A 379 -18.24 12.92 -24.05
C THR A 379 -17.83 12.77 -25.51
N ASP A 380 -17.34 11.58 -25.90
CA ASP A 380 -17.01 11.27 -27.28
C ASP A 380 -18.22 11.39 -28.22
N ILE A 381 -19.42 11.10 -27.72
CA ILE A 381 -20.68 11.25 -28.50
C ILE A 381 -20.91 12.73 -28.80
N GLU A 382 -20.86 13.59 -27.81
CA GLU A 382 -21.05 15.03 -27.97
C GLU A 382 -19.98 15.67 -28.85
N LEU A 383 -18.73 15.22 -28.71
CA LEU A 383 -17.64 15.67 -29.55
C LEU A 383 -17.85 15.23 -31.03
N ARG A 384 -18.32 14.00 -31.27
CA ARG A 384 -18.65 13.53 -32.62
C ARG A 384 -19.75 14.37 -33.28
N GLU A 385 -20.84 14.62 -32.54
CA GLU A 385 -21.95 15.48 -33.02
C GLU A 385 -21.43 16.88 -33.36
N LEU A 386 -20.63 17.46 -32.49
CA LEU A 386 -20.06 18.79 -32.67
C LEU A 386 -19.14 18.85 -33.90
N PHE A 387 -18.25 17.88 -34.02
CA PHE A 387 -17.30 17.84 -35.17
C PHE A 387 -17.98 17.54 -36.49
N ALA A 388 -19.02 16.68 -36.51
CA ALA A 388 -19.81 16.41 -37.69
C ALA A 388 -20.57 17.65 -38.21
N GLN A 389 -21.16 18.43 -37.28
CA GLN A 389 -21.81 19.71 -37.63
C GLN A 389 -20.80 20.71 -38.22
N GLN A 390 -19.61 20.78 -37.67
CA GLN A 390 -18.59 21.72 -38.13
C GLN A 390 -17.89 21.30 -39.41
N SER A 391 -17.78 19.99 -39.69
CA SER A 391 -17.21 19.49 -40.94
C SER A 391 -18.20 19.53 -42.13
N GLY A 392 -19.49 19.71 -41.86
CA GLY A 392 -20.55 19.64 -42.90
C GLY A 392 -20.91 18.21 -43.30
N GLU A 393 -20.55 17.23 -42.50
CA GLU A 393 -20.85 15.79 -42.68
C GLU A 393 -22.11 15.33 -41.93
N ALA A 394 -22.90 16.28 -41.41
CA ALA A 394 -24.10 16.01 -40.61
C ALA A 394 -25.37 15.73 -41.44
#